data_2a1b9fff0d5e6b1c7b9e225ae17ffc24
#
_entry.id   2a1b9fff0d5e6b1c7b9e225ae17ffc24
#
_cell.length_a   1.000
_cell.length_b   1.000
_cell.length_c   1.000
_cell.angle_alpha   90.00
_cell.angle_beta   90.00
_cell.angle_gamma   90.00
#
_symmetry.space_group_name_H-M   'P 1'
#
loop_
_entity.id
_entity.type
_entity.pdbx_description
1 polymer ?
#
loop_
_entity_poly.entity_id
_entity_poly.type
_entity_poly.pdbx_seq_one_letter_code
_entity_poly.pdbx_strand_id
1 'polypeptide(L)'
;AFRWTLNNVGACTWSWVRTAFLEGRLSPEEAETVRQNLAMGIVAGITVSFPESSTRAKGAMGLIADPGLDPPTVDRIFAEKRDEIMTLAHVMHLRLTHLPFPTARRPLTQRQREALEWVADGKTTQDVALLMDISPAMVEKHLRLAREALSVDTTAQAVAKAALMNLIFIPDPESPPELAAAR
;
A
#
# COMPACT_ATOMS: atom_id res chain seq x y z
N ALA A 1 -19.30 2.15 5.49
CA ALA A 1 -18.02 1.63 6.03
C ALA A 1 -16.88 2.61 5.82
N PHE A 2 -16.66 3.16 4.61
CA PHE A 2 -15.54 4.07 4.31
C PHE A 2 -15.48 5.29 5.24
N ARG A 3 -16.59 6.01 5.45
CA ARG A 3 -16.63 7.17 6.37
C ARG A 3 -16.24 6.80 7.81
N TRP A 4 -16.57 5.58 8.24
CA TRP A 4 -16.19 5.08 9.56
C TRP A 4 -14.66 4.96 9.68
N THR A 5 -13.96 4.47 8.64
CA THR A 5 -12.50 4.28 8.66
C THR A 5 -11.74 5.60 8.79
N LEU A 6 -12.29 6.71 8.29
CA LEU A 6 -11.65 8.03 8.40
C LEU A 6 -11.57 8.53 9.86
N ASN A 7 -12.53 8.13 10.69
CA ASN A 7 -12.67 8.65 12.06
C ASN A 7 -12.36 7.61 13.15
N ASN A 8 -12.05 6.36 12.77
CA ASN A 8 -11.88 5.30 13.74
C ASN A 8 -10.63 4.46 13.42
N VAL A 9 -10.10 3.82 14.45
CA VAL A 9 -9.07 2.78 14.37
C VAL A 9 -9.64 1.51 14.99
N GLY A 10 -9.28 0.36 14.43
CA GLY A 10 -9.78 -0.95 14.87
C GLY A 10 -10.69 -1.58 13.84
N ALA A 11 -11.64 -2.40 14.25
CA ALA A 11 -12.51 -3.11 13.32
C ALA A 11 -13.98 -3.06 13.74
N CYS A 12 -14.86 -3.10 12.73
CA CYS A 12 -16.29 -3.24 12.92
C CYS A 12 -16.87 -4.18 11.85
N THR A 13 -17.93 -4.91 12.20
CA THR A 13 -18.73 -5.67 11.23
C THR A 13 -19.67 -4.73 10.46
N TRP A 14 -20.26 -5.21 9.37
CA TRP A 14 -21.15 -4.40 8.54
C TRP A 14 -22.61 -4.41 9.00
N SER A 15 -22.93 -5.07 10.11
CA SER A 15 -24.29 -5.12 10.64
C SER A 15 -24.87 -3.73 10.91
N TRP A 16 -24.05 -2.79 11.42
CA TRP A 16 -24.49 -1.41 11.63
C TRP A 16 -24.83 -0.68 10.32
N VAL A 17 -24.10 -0.98 9.22
CA VAL A 17 -24.39 -0.40 7.89
C VAL A 17 -25.75 -0.86 7.41
N ARG A 18 -26.05 -2.16 7.57
CA ARG A 18 -27.35 -2.74 7.23
C ARG A 18 -28.49 -2.09 8.03
N THR A 19 -28.31 -1.93 9.33
CA THR A 19 -29.28 -1.26 10.19
C THR A 19 -29.50 0.19 9.73
N ALA A 20 -28.42 0.95 9.51
CA ALA A 20 -28.50 2.32 9.03
C ALA A 20 -29.17 2.43 7.64
N PHE A 21 -28.96 1.46 6.77
CA PHE A 21 -29.62 1.40 5.46
C PHE A 21 -31.14 1.18 5.60
N LEU A 22 -31.55 0.22 6.42
CA LEU A 22 -32.98 -0.09 6.66
C LEU A 22 -33.73 1.08 7.34
N GLU A 23 -33.04 1.82 8.18
CA GLU A 23 -33.57 3.00 8.88
C GLU A 23 -33.48 4.30 8.05
N GLY A 24 -32.95 4.24 6.83
CA GLY A 24 -32.83 5.42 5.95
C GLY A 24 -31.83 6.46 6.44
N ARG A 25 -30.86 6.09 7.29
CA ARG A 25 -29.85 7.00 7.87
C ARG A 25 -28.61 7.19 7.01
N LEU A 26 -28.50 6.49 5.89
CA LEU A 26 -27.38 6.63 4.94
C LEU A 26 -27.65 7.77 3.94
N SER A 27 -26.57 8.40 3.45
CA SER A 27 -26.68 9.31 2.32
C SER A 27 -27.17 8.57 1.05
N PRO A 28 -27.72 9.29 0.05
CA PRO A 28 -28.14 8.65 -1.21
C PRO A 28 -27.03 7.82 -1.87
N GLU A 29 -25.78 8.32 -1.86
CA GLU A 29 -24.62 7.64 -2.45
C GLU A 29 -24.22 6.40 -1.63
N GLU A 30 -24.25 6.50 -0.30
CA GLU A 30 -23.97 5.36 0.58
C GLU A 30 -25.04 4.27 0.43
N ALA A 31 -26.31 4.66 0.34
CA ALA A 31 -27.42 3.73 0.12
C ALA A 31 -27.33 3.06 -1.25
N GLU A 32 -26.91 3.78 -2.29
CA GLU A 32 -26.67 3.22 -3.62
C GLU A 32 -25.52 2.20 -3.60
N THR A 33 -24.42 2.50 -2.92
CA THR A 33 -23.32 1.56 -2.73
C THR A 33 -23.78 0.26 -2.03
N VAL A 34 -24.65 0.38 -1.01
CA VAL A 34 -25.22 -0.79 -0.33
C VAL A 34 -26.08 -1.60 -1.28
N ARG A 35 -26.95 -0.96 -2.12
CA ARG A 35 -27.76 -1.66 -3.12
C ARG A 35 -26.92 -2.42 -4.14
N GLN A 36 -25.86 -1.81 -4.63
CA GLN A 36 -24.93 -2.45 -5.57
C GLN A 36 -24.24 -3.66 -4.94
N ASN A 37 -23.76 -3.53 -3.69
CA ASN A 37 -23.17 -4.66 -2.95
C ASN A 37 -24.18 -5.81 -2.80
N LEU A 38 -25.41 -5.51 -2.41
CA LEU A 38 -26.48 -6.51 -2.29
C LEU A 38 -26.78 -7.20 -3.62
N ALA A 39 -26.80 -6.45 -4.73
CA ALA A 39 -26.99 -7.00 -6.07
C ALA A 39 -25.85 -7.94 -6.51
N MET A 40 -24.65 -7.73 -5.99
CA MET A 40 -23.49 -8.62 -6.16
C MET A 40 -23.43 -9.77 -5.15
N GLY A 41 -24.42 -9.92 -4.27
CA GLY A 41 -24.43 -10.93 -3.21
C GLY A 41 -23.52 -10.61 -2.01
N ILE A 42 -23.00 -9.40 -1.92
CA ILE A 42 -22.16 -8.94 -0.81
C ILE A 42 -23.07 -8.40 0.31
N VAL A 43 -23.37 -9.25 1.29
CA VAL A 43 -24.36 -8.96 2.33
C VAL A 43 -23.74 -8.70 3.71
N ALA A 44 -22.53 -9.19 3.96
CA ALA A 44 -21.86 -9.12 5.25
C ALA A 44 -20.35 -8.99 5.08
N GLY A 45 -19.67 -8.52 6.11
CA GLY A 45 -18.23 -8.36 6.11
C GLY A 45 -17.73 -7.58 7.33
N ILE A 46 -16.42 -7.36 7.34
CA ILE A 46 -15.71 -6.66 8.40
C ILE A 46 -14.88 -5.55 7.75
N THR A 47 -14.87 -4.38 8.36
CA THR A 47 -13.94 -3.30 8.00
C THR A 47 -12.91 -3.16 9.09
N VAL A 48 -11.63 -3.19 8.71
CA VAL A 48 -10.47 -2.90 9.57
C VAL A 48 -9.90 -1.55 9.15
N SER A 49 -9.73 -0.64 10.11
CA SER A 49 -9.08 0.65 9.93
C SER A 49 -7.80 0.66 10.74
N PHE A 50 -6.67 0.85 10.08
CA PHE A 50 -5.35 0.82 10.71
C PHE A 50 -4.99 2.19 11.31
N PRO A 51 -4.09 2.25 12.30
CA PRO A 51 -3.50 3.50 12.75
C PRO A 51 -2.86 4.27 11.60
N GLU A 52 -2.90 5.59 11.68
CA GLU A 52 -2.24 6.44 10.69
C GLU A 52 -0.72 6.29 10.81
N SER A 53 -0.08 5.88 9.73
CA SER A 53 1.38 5.85 9.61
C SER A 53 1.96 7.17 9.14
N SER A 54 1.13 8.04 8.55
CA SER A 54 1.50 9.39 8.12
C SER A 54 0.26 10.28 8.00
N THR A 55 0.45 11.59 7.96
CA THR A 55 -0.63 12.58 7.71
C THR A 55 -1.18 12.50 6.28
N ARG A 56 -0.58 11.71 5.40
CA ARG A 56 -0.94 11.60 3.98
C ARG A 56 -1.66 10.32 3.61
N ALA A 57 -1.62 9.31 4.47
CA ALA A 57 -2.17 8.00 4.15
C ALA A 57 -2.75 7.32 5.39
N LYS A 58 -3.94 6.80 5.24
CA LYS A 58 -4.61 5.94 6.20
C LYS A 58 -4.98 4.63 5.52
N GLY A 59 -4.54 3.52 6.11
CA GLY A 59 -4.86 2.19 5.62
C GLY A 59 -6.22 1.72 6.12
N ALA A 60 -6.97 1.05 5.26
CA ALA A 60 -8.18 0.33 5.63
C ALA A 60 -8.31 -0.94 4.79
N MET A 61 -8.95 -1.96 5.35
CA MET A 61 -9.19 -3.24 4.70
C MET A 61 -10.64 -3.64 4.88
N GLY A 62 -11.28 -4.09 3.80
CA GLY A 62 -12.58 -4.73 3.83
C GLY A 62 -12.42 -6.24 3.65
N LEU A 63 -12.97 -7.02 4.59
CA LEU A 63 -13.08 -8.46 4.47
C LEU A 63 -14.54 -8.78 4.14
N ILE A 64 -14.76 -9.33 2.95
CA ILE A 64 -16.09 -9.71 2.48
C ILE A 64 -16.34 -11.13 2.95
N ALA A 65 -17.52 -11.36 3.50
CA ALA A 65 -17.93 -12.70 3.91
C ALA A 65 -18.26 -13.57 2.70
N ASP A 66 -18.01 -14.86 2.81
CA ASP A 66 -18.37 -15.82 1.79
C ASP A 66 -19.89 -15.82 1.53
N PRO A 67 -20.32 -16.14 0.28
CA PRO A 67 -21.73 -16.26 -0.04
C PRO A 67 -22.46 -17.24 0.89
N GLY A 68 -23.62 -16.80 1.41
CA GLY A 68 -24.43 -17.60 2.34
C GLY A 68 -24.20 -17.27 3.83
N LEU A 69 -23.15 -16.52 4.18
CA LEU A 69 -22.97 -15.99 5.53
C LEU A 69 -23.78 -14.71 5.70
N ASP A 70 -24.70 -14.74 6.67
CA ASP A 70 -25.50 -13.56 7.04
C ASP A 70 -24.77 -12.66 8.05
N PRO A 71 -25.19 -11.41 8.24
CA PRO A 71 -24.57 -10.49 9.17
C PRO A 71 -24.49 -11.01 10.61
N PRO A 72 -25.55 -11.63 11.23
CA PRO A 72 -25.43 -12.19 12.57
C PRO A 72 -24.38 -13.30 12.70
N THR A 73 -24.22 -14.12 11.69
CA THR A 73 -23.19 -15.18 11.67
C THR A 73 -21.80 -14.55 11.62
N VAL A 74 -21.59 -13.52 10.78
CA VAL A 74 -20.31 -12.79 10.70
C VAL A 74 -20.00 -12.06 12.01
N ASP A 75 -21.01 -11.46 12.67
CA ASP A 75 -20.84 -10.84 13.98
C ASP A 75 -20.34 -11.84 15.03
N ARG A 76 -20.91 -13.05 15.06
CA ARG A 76 -20.50 -14.12 15.97
C ARG A 76 -19.07 -14.60 15.65
N ILE A 77 -18.77 -14.87 14.39
CA ILE A 77 -17.41 -15.26 13.95
C ILE A 77 -16.40 -14.18 14.35
N PHE A 78 -16.74 -12.91 14.13
CA PHE A 78 -15.85 -11.81 14.50
C PHE A 78 -15.66 -11.71 16.01
N ALA A 79 -16.70 -11.93 16.81
CA ALA A 79 -16.59 -11.93 18.27
C ALA A 79 -15.68 -13.07 18.78
N GLU A 80 -15.81 -14.26 18.21
CA GLU A 80 -15.04 -15.45 18.58
C GLU A 80 -13.58 -15.41 18.09
N LYS A 81 -13.33 -14.85 16.89
CA LYS A 81 -12.04 -14.88 16.17
C LYS A 81 -11.39 -13.51 16.02
N ARG A 82 -11.79 -12.54 16.81
CA ARG A 82 -11.35 -11.15 16.67
C ARG A 82 -9.84 -11.02 16.64
N ASP A 83 -9.14 -11.62 17.57
CA ASP A 83 -7.69 -11.47 17.72
C ASP A 83 -6.94 -12.12 16.56
N GLU A 84 -7.42 -13.26 16.07
CA GLU A 84 -6.86 -13.93 14.90
C GLU A 84 -7.06 -13.07 13.64
N ILE A 85 -8.28 -12.58 13.41
CA ILE A 85 -8.63 -11.73 12.27
C ILE A 85 -7.81 -10.42 12.28
N MET A 86 -7.72 -9.77 13.44
CA MET A 86 -6.96 -8.53 13.59
C MET A 86 -5.47 -8.76 13.38
N THR A 87 -4.91 -9.85 13.90
CA THR A 87 -3.50 -10.20 13.69
C THR A 87 -3.20 -10.41 12.21
N LEU A 88 -4.01 -11.22 11.52
CA LEU A 88 -3.86 -11.46 10.08
C LEU A 88 -4.01 -10.17 9.27
N ALA A 89 -5.00 -9.34 9.59
CA ALA A 89 -5.20 -8.06 8.91
C ALA A 89 -4.00 -7.12 9.08
N HIS A 90 -3.40 -7.03 10.28
CA HIS A 90 -2.21 -6.22 10.52
C HIS A 90 -0.99 -6.77 9.79
N VAL A 91 -0.75 -8.07 9.81
CA VAL A 91 0.34 -8.71 9.06
C VAL A 91 0.18 -8.46 7.56
N MET A 92 -1.04 -8.62 7.04
CA MET A 92 -1.34 -8.36 5.62
C MET A 92 -1.14 -6.89 5.27
N HIS A 93 -1.63 -5.96 6.11
CA HIS A 93 -1.42 -4.53 5.93
C HIS A 93 0.07 -4.17 5.90
N LEU A 94 0.85 -4.70 6.85
CA LEU A 94 2.29 -4.49 6.89
C LEU A 94 2.97 -4.99 5.60
N ARG A 95 2.58 -6.16 5.10
CA ARG A 95 3.11 -6.71 3.84
C ARG A 95 2.73 -5.84 2.65
N LEU A 96 1.46 -5.42 2.56
CA LEU A 96 0.97 -4.59 1.47
C LEU A 96 1.63 -3.21 1.42
N THR A 97 1.90 -2.59 2.57
CA THR A 97 2.57 -1.28 2.63
C THR A 97 4.03 -1.31 2.19
N HIS A 98 4.66 -2.50 2.15
CA HIS A 98 6.02 -2.68 1.64
C HIS A 98 6.08 -3.07 0.16
N LEU A 99 4.94 -3.31 -0.48
CA LEU A 99 4.93 -3.60 -1.92
C LEU A 99 5.22 -2.34 -2.74
N PRO A 100 5.92 -2.47 -3.86
CA PRO A 100 6.14 -1.36 -4.77
C PRO A 100 4.82 -0.82 -5.32
N PHE A 101 4.63 0.49 -5.25
CA PHE A 101 3.51 1.14 -5.92
C PHE A 101 3.81 1.30 -7.41
N PRO A 102 2.99 0.75 -8.31
CA PRO A 102 3.21 0.92 -9.74
C PRO A 102 3.13 2.41 -10.12
N THR A 103 4.17 2.89 -10.79
CA THR A 103 4.17 4.24 -11.37
C THR A 103 3.34 4.25 -12.65
N ALA A 104 2.41 5.20 -12.77
CA ALA A 104 1.40 5.23 -13.83
C ALA A 104 1.96 5.40 -15.26
N ARG A 105 3.22 5.77 -15.45
CA ARG A 105 3.78 6.12 -16.78
C ARG A 105 4.98 5.29 -17.23
N ARG A 106 6.00 5.07 -16.41
CA ARG A 106 7.17 4.25 -16.73
C ARG A 106 7.78 3.66 -15.45
N PRO A 107 7.94 2.34 -15.36
CA PRO A 107 8.70 1.75 -14.27
C PRO A 107 10.16 2.18 -14.35
N LEU A 108 10.80 2.33 -13.19
CA LEU A 108 12.26 2.53 -13.13
C LEU A 108 12.95 1.27 -13.65
N THR A 109 13.94 1.46 -14.52
CA THR A 109 14.84 0.36 -14.90
C THR A 109 15.75 0.00 -13.73
N GLN A 110 16.33 -1.21 -13.72
CA GLN A 110 17.26 -1.65 -12.70
C GLN A 110 18.43 -0.66 -12.51
N ARG A 111 19.06 -0.20 -13.59
CA ARG A 111 20.16 0.78 -13.54
C ARG A 111 19.74 2.16 -13.02
N GLN A 112 18.51 2.59 -13.27
CA GLN A 112 17.98 3.83 -12.70
C GLN A 112 17.73 3.68 -11.19
N ARG A 113 17.25 2.53 -10.76
CA ARG A 113 17.01 2.18 -9.36
C ARG A 113 18.33 2.15 -8.60
N GLU A 114 19.31 1.39 -9.10
CA GLU A 114 20.65 1.28 -8.56
C GLU A 114 21.32 2.64 -8.39
N ALA A 115 21.26 3.51 -9.42
CA ALA A 115 21.81 4.87 -9.31
C ALA A 115 21.12 5.71 -8.23
N LEU A 116 19.79 5.61 -8.07
CA LEU A 116 19.06 6.31 -7.01
C LEU A 116 19.39 5.76 -5.62
N GLU A 117 19.60 4.46 -5.46
CA GLU A 117 19.99 3.81 -4.21
C GLU A 117 21.36 4.33 -3.74
N TRP A 118 22.34 4.34 -4.63
CA TRP A 118 23.67 4.89 -4.28
C TRP A 118 23.63 6.37 -3.91
N VAL A 119 22.82 7.18 -4.61
CA VAL A 119 22.62 8.59 -4.22
C VAL A 119 21.91 8.71 -2.87
N ALA A 120 20.95 7.84 -2.59
CA ALA A 120 20.27 7.79 -1.28
C ALA A 120 21.24 7.43 -0.14
N ASP A 121 22.25 6.59 -0.43
CA ASP A 121 23.36 6.26 0.48
C ASP A 121 24.42 7.37 0.58
N GLY A 122 24.19 8.54 -0.05
CA GLY A 122 25.06 9.71 0.06
C GLY A 122 26.28 9.66 -0.87
N LYS A 123 26.31 8.78 -1.88
CA LYS A 123 27.41 8.68 -2.83
C LYS A 123 27.37 9.84 -3.83
N THR A 124 28.56 10.34 -4.20
CA THR A 124 28.69 11.33 -5.28
C THR A 124 28.53 10.67 -6.66
N THR A 125 28.27 11.45 -7.69
CA THR A 125 28.20 10.94 -9.08
C THR A 125 29.47 10.17 -9.49
N GLN A 126 30.65 10.57 -8.99
CA GLN A 126 31.92 9.89 -9.24
C GLN A 126 31.98 8.55 -8.52
N ASP A 127 31.57 8.49 -7.24
CA ASP A 127 31.50 7.24 -6.49
C ASP A 127 30.53 6.25 -7.13
N VAL A 128 29.35 6.72 -7.53
CA VAL A 128 28.33 5.91 -8.22
C VAL A 128 28.88 5.37 -9.55
N ALA A 129 29.63 6.18 -10.29
CA ALA A 129 30.26 5.75 -11.55
C ALA A 129 31.24 4.57 -11.33
N LEU A 130 32.06 4.66 -10.27
CA LEU A 130 32.98 3.58 -9.88
C LEU A 130 32.21 2.31 -9.42
N LEU A 131 31.20 2.47 -8.57
CA LEU A 131 30.41 1.37 -8.03
C LEU A 131 29.61 0.62 -9.08
N MET A 132 29.09 1.34 -10.09
CA MET A 132 28.29 0.78 -11.18
C MET A 132 29.13 0.36 -12.41
N ASP A 133 30.45 0.61 -12.38
CA ASP A 133 31.38 0.39 -13.50
C ASP A 133 30.92 1.07 -14.81
N ILE A 134 30.55 2.37 -14.71
CA ILE A 134 30.13 3.20 -15.82
C ILE A 134 30.75 4.60 -15.75
N SER A 135 30.63 5.40 -16.81
CA SER A 135 31.08 6.79 -16.78
C SER A 135 30.16 7.69 -15.94
N PRO A 136 30.68 8.80 -15.34
CA PRO A 136 29.87 9.78 -14.64
C PRO A 136 28.74 10.36 -15.53
N ALA A 137 28.99 10.53 -16.82
CA ALA A 137 27.96 10.98 -17.76
C ALA A 137 26.80 9.98 -17.89
N MET A 138 27.08 8.68 -17.81
CA MET A 138 26.05 7.64 -17.82
C MET A 138 25.24 7.64 -16.52
N VAL A 139 25.89 7.88 -15.36
CA VAL A 139 25.18 8.04 -14.09
C VAL A 139 24.19 9.21 -14.19
N GLU A 140 24.64 10.38 -14.63
CA GLU A 140 23.77 11.54 -14.82
C GLU A 140 22.60 11.27 -15.78
N LYS A 141 22.85 10.50 -16.84
CA LYS A 141 21.79 10.05 -17.75
C LYS A 141 20.76 9.17 -17.03
N HIS A 142 21.19 8.20 -16.23
CA HIS A 142 20.27 7.33 -15.45
C HIS A 142 19.47 8.14 -14.43
N LEU A 143 20.09 9.06 -13.70
CA LEU A 143 19.42 9.95 -12.76
C LEU A 143 18.42 10.88 -13.45
N ARG A 144 18.76 11.45 -14.60
CA ARG A 144 17.84 12.27 -15.40
C ARG A 144 16.61 11.46 -15.83
N LEU A 145 16.82 10.27 -16.40
CA LEU A 145 15.71 9.39 -16.81
C LEU A 145 14.85 8.93 -15.64
N ALA A 146 15.45 8.72 -14.47
CA ALA A 146 14.70 8.41 -13.24
C ALA A 146 13.83 9.59 -12.80
N ARG A 147 14.34 10.84 -12.84
CA ARG A 147 13.53 12.04 -12.57
C ARG A 147 12.36 12.16 -13.53
N GLU A 148 12.57 11.94 -14.82
CA GLU A 148 11.51 11.93 -15.83
C GLU A 148 10.45 10.87 -15.57
N ALA A 149 10.87 9.63 -15.24
CA ALA A 149 9.97 8.52 -14.93
C ALA A 149 9.12 8.80 -13.69
N LEU A 150 9.71 9.46 -12.69
CA LEU A 150 9.04 9.83 -11.46
C LEU A 150 8.29 11.17 -11.54
N SER A 151 8.41 11.91 -12.66
CA SER A 151 7.83 13.25 -12.84
C SER A 151 8.22 14.21 -11.71
N VAL A 152 9.53 14.38 -11.52
CA VAL A 152 10.15 15.29 -10.54
C VAL A 152 11.33 16.03 -11.17
N ASP A 153 11.70 17.17 -10.58
CA ASP A 153 12.72 18.06 -11.14
C ASP A 153 14.13 17.79 -10.63
N THR A 154 14.27 17.35 -9.36
CA THR A 154 15.56 17.14 -8.72
C THR A 154 15.81 15.68 -8.35
N THR A 155 17.10 15.30 -8.27
CA THR A 155 17.49 13.95 -7.83
C THR A 155 17.06 13.67 -6.38
N ALA A 156 17.13 14.69 -5.50
CA ALA A 156 16.64 14.56 -4.13
C ALA A 156 15.13 14.26 -4.07
N GLN A 157 14.32 14.92 -4.91
CA GLN A 157 12.90 14.60 -5.04
C GLN A 157 12.69 13.20 -5.61
N ALA A 158 13.54 12.77 -6.56
CA ALA A 158 13.45 11.42 -7.12
C ALA A 158 13.72 10.35 -6.06
N VAL A 159 14.77 10.50 -5.27
CA VAL A 159 15.09 9.61 -4.14
C VAL A 159 13.94 9.57 -3.13
N ALA A 160 13.47 10.74 -2.67
CA ALA A 160 12.38 10.81 -1.70
C ALA A 160 11.09 10.15 -2.22
N LYS A 161 10.74 10.39 -3.49
CA LYS A 161 9.54 9.80 -4.10
C LYS A 161 9.69 8.30 -4.34
N ALA A 162 10.86 7.85 -4.81
CA ALA A 162 11.13 6.43 -5.02
C ALA A 162 11.10 5.65 -3.71
N ALA A 163 11.68 6.17 -2.63
CA ALA A 163 11.61 5.58 -1.30
C ALA A 163 10.17 5.51 -0.77
N LEU A 164 9.41 6.62 -0.87
CA LEU A 164 8.01 6.66 -0.44
C LEU A 164 7.12 5.66 -1.19
N MET A 165 7.45 5.36 -2.45
CA MET A 165 6.71 4.44 -3.31
C MET A 165 7.27 3.01 -3.28
N ASN A 166 8.23 2.71 -2.41
CA ASN A 166 8.93 1.42 -2.34
C ASN A 166 9.49 0.97 -3.71
N LEU A 167 10.11 1.88 -4.45
CA LEU A 167 10.68 1.59 -5.77
C LEU A 167 12.19 1.39 -5.73
N ILE A 168 12.83 1.70 -4.60
CA ILE A 168 14.25 1.47 -4.28
C ILE A 168 14.35 0.69 -2.99
N PHE A 169 15.53 0.07 -2.74
CA PHE A 169 15.79 -0.82 -1.61
C PHE A 169 14.89 -2.06 -1.56
N ILE A 170 14.43 -2.50 -2.72
CA ILE A 170 13.64 -3.72 -2.85
C ILE A 170 14.62 -4.90 -2.97
N PRO A 171 14.44 -5.98 -2.17
CA PRO A 171 15.20 -7.21 -2.39
C PRO A 171 14.98 -7.69 -3.83
N ASP A 172 16.07 -7.95 -4.56
CA ASP A 172 15.99 -8.57 -5.87
C ASP A 172 15.52 -10.02 -5.69
N PRO A 173 14.37 -10.43 -6.23
CA PRO A 173 13.87 -11.77 -6.10
C PRO A 173 14.78 -12.84 -6.74
N GLU A 174 15.70 -12.41 -7.63
CA GLU A 174 16.69 -13.29 -8.27
C GLU A 174 18.06 -13.26 -7.59
N SER A 175 18.27 -12.39 -6.59
CA SER A 175 19.52 -12.34 -5.83
C SER A 175 19.55 -13.43 -4.76
N PRO A 176 20.58 -14.27 -4.70
CA PRO A 176 20.73 -15.25 -3.63
C PRO A 176 20.86 -14.55 -2.26
N PRO A 177 20.33 -15.15 -1.17
CA PRO A 177 20.24 -14.54 0.15
C PRO A 177 21.57 -14.16 0.82
N GLU A 178 22.70 -14.57 0.26
CA GLU A 178 24.04 -14.32 0.83
C GLU A 178 24.56 -12.88 0.69
N LEU A 179 23.99 -12.06 -0.20
CA LEU A 179 24.47 -10.69 -0.44
C LEU A 179 23.90 -9.64 0.51
N ALA A 180 22.92 -9.98 1.33
CA ALA A 180 22.31 -9.07 2.31
C ALA A 180 23.17 -8.89 3.58
N ALA A 181 24.18 -9.70 3.81
CA ALA A 181 25.02 -9.69 5.02
C ALA A 181 26.36 -8.90 4.87
N ALA A 182 26.64 -8.35 3.70
CA ALA A 182 27.92 -7.70 3.40
C ALA A 182 27.82 -6.21 3.01
N ARG A 183 26.72 -5.53 3.39
CA ARG A 183 26.57 -4.06 3.21
C ARG A 183 26.51 -3.30 4.48
#